data_542097ddd5a6a57fd3f3bda6d6c780ed
#
_entry.id   542097ddd5a6a57fd3f3bda6d6c780ed
#
_cell.length_a   1.000
_cell.length_b   1.000
_cell.length_c   1.000
_cell.angle_alpha   90.00
_cell.angle_beta   90.00
_cell.angle_gamma   90.00
#
_symmetry.space_group_name_H-M   'P 1'
#
loop_
_entity.id
_entity.type
_entity.pdbx_description
1 polymer ?
#
loop_
_entity_poly.entity_id
_entity_poly.type
_entity_poly.pdbx_seq_one_letter_code
_entity_poly.pdbx_strand_id
1 'polypeptide(L)'
;MESTLVGLKVPDFELASTGSRTFKLSQELGTPLVLYFYPKDNTPGCTTEGQEFRDLHDEFARRGCAVYGISRDTIKSHEGFKSKMNFPFELLSDSEESVCNLFGVIKMKNMYGRKVRGVERSTFIIDREGVVRREWRGLKVPGHAREVLEFIKSL
;
A
#
# COMPACT_ATOMS: atom_id res chain seq x y z
N MET A 1 21.07 7.28 -5.78
CA MET A 1 20.83 5.95 -5.21
C MET A 1 19.77 6.06 -4.14
N GLU A 2 18.74 5.28 -4.24
CA GLU A 2 17.69 5.27 -3.22
C GLU A 2 18.13 4.41 -2.03
N SER A 3 17.88 4.93 -0.83
CA SER A 3 18.11 4.17 0.39
C SER A 3 16.96 3.19 0.61
N THR A 4 17.29 1.96 0.95
CA THR A 4 16.28 0.99 1.36
C THR A 4 15.76 1.32 2.76
N LEU A 5 14.48 1.04 3.00
CA LEU A 5 13.88 1.12 4.33
C LEU A 5 13.93 -0.21 5.07
N VAL A 6 14.38 -1.27 4.41
CA VAL A 6 14.45 -2.60 5.02
C VAL A 6 15.36 -2.55 6.26
N GLY A 7 14.85 -3.06 7.37
CA GLY A 7 15.55 -3.04 8.65
C GLY A 7 15.27 -1.81 9.50
N LEU A 8 14.58 -0.82 8.97
CA LEU A 8 14.27 0.41 9.71
C LEU A 8 12.88 0.33 10.33
N LYS A 9 12.75 0.87 11.52
CA LYS A 9 11.45 0.99 12.20
C LYS A 9 10.72 2.20 11.62
N VAL A 10 9.45 2.00 11.24
CA VAL A 10 8.63 3.06 10.68
C VAL A 10 8.12 3.95 11.81
N PRO A 11 8.29 5.30 11.71
CA PRO A 11 7.68 6.22 12.66
C PRO A 11 6.16 6.09 12.63
N ASP A 12 5.51 6.36 13.77
CA ASP A 12 4.05 6.30 13.83
C ASP A 12 3.43 7.34 12.89
N PHE A 13 2.29 7.01 12.32
CA PHE A 13 1.54 7.93 11.46
C PHE A 13 0.05 7.60 11.51
N GLU A 14 -0.76 8.58 11.12
CA GLU A 14 -2.21 8.43 11.00
C GLU A 14 -2.68 8.84 9.62
N LEU A 15 -3.64 8.11 9.08
CA LEU A 15 -4.31 8.45 7.83
C LEU A 15 -5.80 8.15 7.94
N ALA A 16 -6.60 8.97 7.26
CA ALA A 16 -8.02 8.65 7.11
C ALA A 16 -8.15 7.36 6.31
N SER A 17 -9.09 6.53 6.73
CA SER A 17 -9.34 5.21 6.14
C SER A 17 -10.79 5.11 5.67
N THR A 18 -11.02 4.31 4.64
CA THR A 18 -12.37 3.86 4.30
C THR A 18 -13.01 3.19 5.51
N GLY A 19 -14.35 3.07 5.49
CA GLY A 19 -15.08 2.50 6.63
C GLY A 19 -15.24 3.48 7.77
N SER A 20 -15.09 4.78 7.51
CA SER A 20 -15.20 5.85 8.52
C SER A 20 -14.23 5.64 9.67
N ARG A 21 -13.02 5.17 9.37
CA ARG A 21 -11.99 4.86 10.36
C ARG A 21 -10.79 5.77 10.21
N THR A 22 -9.94 5.77 11.22
CA THR A 22 -8.61 6.36 11.18
C THR A 22 -7.61 5.23 11.36
N PHE A 23 -6.66 5.13 10.44
CA PHE A 23 -5.56 4.19 10.56
C PHE A 23 -4.46 4.84 11.38
N LYS A 24 -3.99 4.17 12.42
CA LYS A 24 -2.83 4.60 13.19
C LYS A 24 -1.86 3.43 13.29
N LEU A 25 -0.64 3.60 12.78
CA LEU A 25 0.31 2.50 12.70
C LEU A 25 0.53 1.82 14.05
N SER A 26 0.72 2.61 15.11
CA SER A 26 0.99 2.07 16.44
C SER A 26 -0.14 1.20 16.98
N GLN A 27 -1.37 1.39 16.50
CA GLN A 27 -2.52 0.59 16.91
C GLN A 27 -2.63 -0.70 16.10
N GLU A 28 -1.90 -0.80 14.99
CA GLU A 28 -1.93 -1.98 14.12
C GLU A 28 -0.77 -2.94 14.40
N LEU A 29 0.20 -2.54 15.21
CA LEU A 29 1.36 -3.39 15.51
C LEU A 29 0.94 -4.60 16.32
N GLY A 30 1.75 -5.68 16.22
CA GLY A 30 1.44 -6.98 16.81
C GLY A 30 1.09 -8.01 15.76
N THR A 31 0.80 -7.57 14.53
CA THR A 31 0.58 -8.44 13.37
C THR A 31 1.33 -7.87 12.17
N PRO A 32 1.75 -8.71 11.22
CA PRO A 32 2.39 -8.18 10.02
C PRO A 32 1.40 -7.41 9.15
N LEU A 33 1.91 -6.39 8.47
CA LEU A 33 1.12 -5.51 7.60
C LEU A 33 1.72 -5.47 6.20
N VAL A 34 0.85 -5.41 5.20
CA VAL A 34 1.23 -5.06 3.83
C VAL A 34 0.65 -3.68 3.54
N LEU A 35 1.52 -2.74 3.18
CA LEU A 35 1.10 -1.42 2.71
C LEU A 35 1.51 -1.32 1.24
N TYR A 36 0.54 -1.18 0.32
CA TYR A 36 0.87 -1.00 -1.07
C TYR A 36 0.44 0.40 -1.53
N PHE A 37 1.40 1.13 -2.10
CA PHE A 37 1.20 2.48 -2.60
C PHE A 37 0.93 2.42 -4.10
N TYR A 38 -0.10 3.14 -4.56
CA TYR A 38 -0.47 3.14 -5.97
C TYR A 38 -0.85 4.55 -6.42
N PRO A 39 -0.73 4.84 -7.74
CA PRO A 39 -0.91 6.21 -8.22
C PRO A 39 -2.31 6.78 -8.12
N LYS A 40 -3.35 6.02 -8.47
CA LYS A 40 -4.69 6.62 -8.55
C LYS A 40 -5.79 5.57 -8.64
N ASP A 41 -6.89 5.79 -7.89
CA ASP A 41 -8.09 4.95 -7.95
C ASP A 41 -8.65 4.86 -9.37
N ASN A 42 -9.27 3.73 -9.68
CA ASN A 42 -9.99 3.48 -10.95
C ASN A 42 -9.13 3.52 -12.21
N THR A 43 -7.80 3.49 -12.08
CA THR A 43 -6.92 3.30 -13.24
C THR A 43 -6.72 1.81 -13.49
N PRO A 44 -6.42 1.38 -14.75
CA PRO A 44 -6.34 -0.04 -15.07
C PRO A 44 -5.34 -0.82 -14.21
N GLY A 45 -4.12 -0.33 -14.05
CA GLY A 45 -3.10 -1.00 -13.25
C GLY A 45 -3.45 -1.09 -11.78
N CYS A 46 -4.00 -0.01 -11.22
CA CYS A 46 -4.38 0.02 -9.81
C CYS A 46 -5.58 -0.88 -9.55
N THR A 47 -6.50 -0.96 -10.50
CA THR A 47 -7.65 -1.86 -10.40
C THR A 47 -7.17 -3.32 -10.39
N THR A 48 -6.28 -3.69 -11.30
CA THR A 48 -5.74 -5.05 -11.37
C THR A 48 -4.96 -5.41 -10.11
N GLU A 49 -4.15 -4.49 -9.60
CA GLU A 49 -3.39 -4.71 -8.37
C GLU A 49 -4.32 -4.98 -7.18
N GLY A 50 -5.34 -4.14 -7.02
CA GLY A 50 -6.33 -4.33 -5.96
C GLY A 50 -7.06 -5.65 -6.09
N GLN A 51 -7.42 -6.05 -7.30
CA GLN A 51 -8.08 -7.33 -7.54
C GLN A 51 -7.19 -8.51 -7.17
N GLU A 52 -5.90 -8.44 -7.45
CA GLU A 52 -4.97 -9.51 -7.08
C GLU A 52 -4.84 -9.64 -5.56
N PHE A 53 -4.73 -8.53 -4.84
CA PHE A 53 -4.74 -8.57 -3.38
C PHE A 53 -6.08 -9.04 -2.83
N ARG A 54 -7.20 -8.60 -3.43
CA ARG A 54 -8.53 -9.04 -3.04
C ARG A 54 -8.66 -10.57 -3.15
N ASP A 55 -8.22 -11.13 -4.26
CA ASP A 55 -8.38 -12.54 -4.53
C ASP A 55 -7.52 -13.42 -3.61
N LEU A 56 -6.44 -12.87 -3.06
CA LEU A 56 -5.56 -13.56 -2.12
C LEU A 56 -5.82 -13.17 -0.66
N HIS A 57 -6.79 -12.30 -0.40
CA HIS A 57 -7.00 -11.73 0.92
C HIS A 57 -7.20 -12.79 2.01
N ASP A 58 -7.97 -13.85 1.71
CA ASP A 58 -8.20 -14.90 2.71
C ASP A 58 -6.90 -15.58 3.12
N GLU A 59 -5.97 -15.75 2.19
CA GLU A 59 -4.67 -16.36 2.51
C GLU A 59 -3.81 -15.42 3.37
N PHE A 60 -3.85 -14.10 3.10
CA PHE A 60 -3.19 -13.13 3.97
C PHE A 60 -3.80 -13.16 5.38
N ALA A 61 -5.13 -13.19 5.47
CA ALA A 61 -5.82 -13.20 6.74
C ALA A 61 -5.48 -14.45 7.56
N ARG A 62 -5.35 -15.60 6.92
CA ARG A 62 -4.95 -16.83 7.61
C ARG A 62 -3.56 -16.74 8.21
N ARG A 63 -2.72 -15.87 7.67
CA ARG A 63 -1.38 -15.61 8.21
C ARG A 63 -1.36 -14.47 9.22
N GLY A 64 -2.55 -13.96 9.61
CA GLY A 64 -2.65 -12.84 10.51
C GLY A 64 -2.14 -11.53 9.93
N CYS A 65 -2.08 -11.43 8.59
CA CYS A 65 -1.53 -10.27 7.91
C CYS A 65 -2.65 -9.38 7.38
N ALA A 66 -2.60 -8.09 7.73
CA ALA A 66 -3.52 -7.09 7.21
C ALA A 66 -2.93 -6.45 5.95
N VAL A 67 -3.80 -6.07 5.01
CA VAL A 67 -3.42 -5.42 3.76
C VAL A 67 -4.14 -4.07 3.69
N TYR A 68 -3.39 -3.02 3.33
CA TYR A 68 -3.94 -1.68 3.12
C TYR A 68 -3.38 -1.09 1.83
N GLY A 69 -4.25 -0.50 1.02
CA GLY A 69 -3.82 0.29 -0.13
C GLY A 69 -3.73 1.75 0.26
N ILE A 70 -2.76 2.47 -0.28
CA ILE A 70 -2.52 3.89 0.01
C ILE A 70 -2.34 4.64 -1.30
N SER A 71 -3.08 5.74 -1.46
CA SER A 71 -2.86 6.69 -2.53
C SER A 71 -3.17 8.10 -2.06
N ARG A 72 -2.98 9.07 -2.96
CA ARG A 72 -3.29 10.48 -2.67
C ARG A 72 -4.75 10.84 -2.91
N ASP A 73 -5.56 9.87 -3.33
CA ASP A 73 -6.98 10.09 -3.59
C ASP A 73 -7.74 10.40 -2.31
N THR A 74 -8.90 11.05 -2.45
CA THR A 74 -9.75 11.38 -1.30
C THR A 74 -10.44 10.15 -0.75
N ILE A 75 -10.94 10.25 0.49
CA ILE A 75 -11.75 9.17 1.08
C ILE A 75 -12.99 8.88 0.24
N LYS A 76 -13.62 9.91 -0.31
CA LYS A 76 -14.79 9.73 -1.17
C LYS A 76 -14.45 8.86 -2.39
N SER A 77 -13.32 9.14 -3.03
CA SER A 77 -12.84 8.33 -4.16
C SER A 77 -12.57 6.90 -3.72
N HIS A 78 -11.87 6.72 -2.59
CA HIS A 78 -11.54 5.41 -2.04
C HIS A 78 -12.79 4.59 -1.69
N GLU A 79 -13.80 5.21 -1.10
CA GLU A 79 -15.04 4.52 -0.76
C GLU A 79 -15.72 4.00 -2.03
N GLY A 80 -15.76 4.80 -3.08
CA GLY A 80 -16.32 4.38 -4.36
C GLY A 80 -15.52 3.25 -4.99
N PHE A 81 -14.21 3.34 -4.98
CA PHE A 81 -13.32 2.33 -5.56
C PHE A 81 -13.44 1.01 -4.78
N LYS A 82 -13.38 1.08 -3.46
CA LYS A 82 -13.52 -0.10 -2.61
C LYS A 82 -14.86 -0.80 -2.84
N SER A 83 -15.95 -0.04 -2.88
CA SER A 83 -17.29 -0.59 -3.08
C SER A 83 -17.42 -1.23 -4.46
N LYS A 84 -16.98 -0.53 -5.50
CA LYS A 84 -17.04 -1.01 -6.88
C LYS A 84 -16.27 -2.32 -7.06
N MET A 85 -15.13 -2.45 -6.42
CA MET A 85 -14.26 -3.62 -6.58
C MET A 85 -14.46 -4.69 -5.52
N ASN A 86 -15.33 -4.45 -4.54
CA ASN A 86 -15.54 -5.38 -3.41
C ASN A 86 -14.25 -5.71 -2.68
N PHE A 87 -13.43 -4.70 -2.39
CA PHE A 87 -12.20 -4.93 -1.64
C PHE A 87 -12.53 -5.28 -0.18
N PRO A 88 -11.98 -6.40 0.34
CA PRO A 88 -12.17 -6.79 1.74
C PRO A 88 -11.23 -6.08 2.69
N PHE A 89 -10.40 -5.18 2.20
CA PHE A 89 -9.44 -4.40 2.98
C PHE A 89 -9.72 -2.91 2.81
N GLU A 90 -9.17 -2.12 3.71
CA GLU A 90 -9.40 -0.67 3.67
C GLU A 90 -8.36 0.03 2.80
N LEU A 91 -8.76 1.19 2.28
CA LEU A 91 -7.88 2.08 1.53
C LEU A 91 -7.63 3.34 2.37
N LEU A 92 -6.38 3.77 2.40
CA LEU A 92 -5.94 4.91 3.20
C LEU A 92 -5.69 6.12 2.29
N SER A 93 -6.14 7.29 2.73
CA SER A 93 -6.01 8.53 1.98
C SER A 93 -4.83 9.35 2.49
N ASP A 94 -3.82 9.54 1.64
CA ASP A 94 -2.65 10.36 1.94
C ASP A 94 -2.64 11.60 1.03
N SER A 95 -3.74 12.37 1.05
CA SER A 95 -3.90 13.54 0.19
C SER A 95 -2.83 14.61 0.41
N GLU A 96 -2.23 14.66 1.60
CA GLU A 96 -1.15 15.61 1.92
C GLU A 96 0.23 15.04 1.62
N GLU A 97 0.33 13.80 1.16
CA GLU A 97 1.58 13.14 0.78
C GLU A 97 2.56 12.89 1.93
N SER A 98 2.14 13.10 3.17
CA SER A 98 3.04 12.94 4.31
C SER A 98 3.60 11.53 4.42
N VAL A 99 2.76 10.51 4.26
CA VAL A 99 3.18 9.11 4.34
C VAL A 99 3.88 8.67 3.07
N CYS A 100 3.42 9.15 1.90
CA CYS A 100 4.13 8.90 0.64
C CYS A 100 5.57 9.41 0.72
N ASN A 101 5.77 10.60 1.30
CA ASN A 101 7.12 11.15 1.50
C ASN A 101 7.90 10.36 2.53
N LEU A 102 7.25 9.91 3.60
CA LEU A 102 7.90 9.10 4.63
C LEU A 102 8.48 7.82 4.03
N PHE A 103 7.77 7.18 3.10
CA PHE A 103 8.22 5.96 2.44
C PHE A 103 9.03 6.22 1.17
N GLY A 104 9.19 7.48 0.76
CA GLY A 104 10.00 7.84 -0.40
C GLY A 104 9.44 7.36 -1.73
N VAL A 105 8.11 7.35 -1.88
CA VAL A 105 7.48 6.83 -3.10
C VAL A 105 7.04 7.93 -4.08
N ILE A 106 7.28 9.19 -3.76
CA ILE A 106 6.99 10.29 -4.69
C ILE A 106 8.16 10.43 -5.66
N LYS A 107 7.88 10.33 -6.95
CA LYS A 107 8.89 10.39 -8.01
C LYS A 107 8.43 11.29 -9.15
N MET A 108 9.42 11.83 -9.88
CA MET A 108 9.16 12.52 -11.14
C MET A 108 9.12 11.49 -12.25
N LYS A 109 8.05 11.50 -13.03
CA LYS A 109 7.84 10.57 -14.15
C LYS A 109 7.76 11.34 -15.46
N ASN A 110 8.28 10.76 -16.55
CA ASN A 110 8.07 11.31 -17.88
C ASN A 110 6.76 10.74 -18.43
N MET A 111 5.81 11.65 -18.71
CA MET A 111 4.56 11.28 -19.37
C MET A 111 4.32 12.23 -20.54
N TYR A 112 4.30 11.67 -21.75
CA TYR A 112 4.08 12.45 -22.98
C TYR A 112 5.02 13.66 -23.11
N GLY A 113 6.32 13.44 -22.80
CA GLY A 113 7.33 14.48 -22.88
C GLY A 113 7.35 15.48 -21.73
N ARG A 114 6.49 15.28 -20.73
CA ARG A 114 6.45 16.13 -19.54
C ARG A 114 6.90 15.35 -18.30
N LYS A 115 7.56 16.08 -17.40
CA LYS A 115 7.86 15.53 -16.08
C LYS A 115 6.65 15.73 -15.17
N VAL A 116 6.08 14.64 -14.67
CA VAL A 116 4.92 14.66 -13.80
C VAL A 116 5.31 14.05 -12.47
N ARG A 117 4.94 14.72 -11.37
CA ARG A 117 5.15 14.24 -10.03
C ARG A 117 4.08 13.22 -9.69
N GLY A 118 4.46 12.04 -9.22
CA GLY A 118 3.48 11.01 -8.91
C GLY A 118 4.01 9.95 -7.97
N VAL A 119 3.12 9.04 -7.58
CA VAL A 119 3.47 7.91 -6.71
C VAL A 119 4.06 6.79 -7.57
N GLU A 120 5.26 6.36 -7.21
CA GLU A 120 5.85 5.15 -7.76
C GLU A 120 5.20 3.95 -7.08
N ARG A 121 4.64 3.05 -7.87
CA ARG A 121 3.97 1.86 -7.34
C ARG A 121 4.95 1.04 -6.52
N SER A 122 4.66 0.89 -5.23
CA SER A 122 5.58 0.28 -4.26
C SER A 122 4.80 -0.48 -3.20
N THR A 123 5.40 -1.54 -2.67
CA THR A 123 4.80 -2.33 -1.59
C THR A 123 5.83 -2.53 -0.49
N PHE A 124 5.37 -2.46 0.75
CA PHE A 124 6.22 -2.64 1.93
C PHE A 124 5.56 -3.66 2.85
N ILE A 125 6.37 -4.59 3.35
CA ILE A 125 5.94 -5.50 4.40
C ILE A 125 6.55 -5.02 5.71
N ILE A 126 5.69 -4.76 6.69
CA ILE A 126 6.06 -4.28 8.03
C ILE A 126 5.74 -5.40 8.99
N ASP A 127 6.72 -5.78 9.82
CA ASP A 127 6.52 -6.86 10.77
C ASP A 127 5.74 -6.38 12.00
N ARG A 128 5.46 -7.30 12.91
CA ARG A 128 4.66 -7.01 14.10
C ARG A 128 5.30 -6.00 15.05
N GLU A 129 6.58 -5.69 14.88
CA GLU A 129 7.29 -4.69 15.67
C GLU A 129 7.41 -3.34 14.97
N GLY A 130 6.90 -3.22 13.75
CA GLY A 130 6.93 -1.98 12.99
C GLY A 130 8.19 -1.80 12.14
N VAL A 131 8.94 -2.88 11.90
CA VAL A 131 10.18 -2.84 11.11
C VAL A 131 9.88 -3.30 9.68
N VAL A 132 10.40 -2.56 8.69
CA VAL A 132 10.26 -2.95 7.29
C VAL A 132 11.11 -4.19 7.02
N ARG A 133 10.48 -5.25 6.55
CA ARG A 133 11.16 -6.52 6.27
C ARG A 133 11.43 -6.73 4.79
N ARG A 134 10.63 -6.12 3.94
CA ARG A 134 10.79 -6.24 2.49
C ARG A 134 10.16 -5.01 1.82
N GLU A 135 10.76 -4.58 0.70
CA GLU A 135 10.18 -3.53 -0.12
C GLU A 135 10.31 -3.89 -1.59
N TRP A 136 9.31 -3.49 -2.37
CA TRP A 136 9.33 -3.55 -3.83
C TRP A 136 9.04 -2.14 -4.33
N ARG A 137 9.91 -1.57 -5.16
CA ARG A 137 9.75 -0.22 -5.70
C ARG A 137 9.71 -0.28 -7.22
N GLY A 138 8.82 0.51 -7.83
CA GLY A 138 8.66 0.50 -9.28
C GLY A 138 8.24 -0.86 -9.79
N LEU A 139 7.36 -1.54 -9.07
CA LEU A 139 6.98 -2.91 -9.36
C LEU A 139 6.03 -3.03 -10.54
N LYS A 140 5.95 -4.25 -11.08
CA LYS A 140 4.96 -4.62 -12.10
C LYS A 140 3.85 -5.42 -11.44
N VAL A 141 2.60 -5.10 -11.82
CA VAL A 141 1.42 -5.65 -11.14
C VAL A 141 1.23 -7.16 -11.32
N PRO A 142 1.32 -7.74 -12.55
CA PRO A 142 0.99 -9.16 -12.70
C PRO A 142 1.86 -10.07 -11.82
N GLY A 143 1.20 -10.84 -10.95
CA GLY A 143 1.89 -11.78 -10.07
C GLY A 143 2.46 -11.18 -8.80
N HIS A 144 2.37 -9.86 -8.63
CA HIS A 144 3.01 -9.20 -7.48
C HIS A 144 2.37 -9.58 -6.16
N ALA A 145 1.03 -9.58 -6.08
CA ALA A 145 0.35 -9.92 -4.82
C ALA A 145 0.72 -11.34 -4.35
N ARG A 146 0.87 -12.28 -5.28
CA ARG A 146 1.31 -13.64 -4.96
C ARG A 146 2.74 -13.63 -4.41
N GLU A 147 3.61 -12.85 -5.00
CA GLU A 147 4.99 -12.72 -4.52
C GLU A 147 5.03 -12.15 -3.10
N VAL A 148 4.20 -11.16 -2.81
CA VAL A 148 4.07 -10.58 -1.46
C VAL A 148 3.60 -11.65 -0.48
N LEU A 149 2.57 -12.41 -0.85
CA LEU A 149 2.05 -13.48 0.00
C LEU A 149 3.12 -14.53 0.31
N GLU A 150 3.91 -14.93 -0.70
CA GLU A 150 4.97 -15.91 -0.48
C GLU A 150 6.00 -15.41 0.52
N PHE A 151 6.31 -14.12 0.50
CA PHE A 151 7.21 -13.54 1.50
C PHE A 151 6.57 -13.59 2.90
N ILE A 152 5.29 -13.25 3.01
CA ILE A 152 4.56 -13.31 4.30
C ILE A 152 4.62 -14.72 4.88
N LYS A 153 4.50 -15.75 4.05
CA LYS A 153 4.57 -17.14 4.51
C LYS A 153 5.94 -17.49 5.09
N SER A 154 6.98 -16.73 4.74
CA SER A 154 8.34 -16.98 5.24
C SER A 154 8.64 -16.26 6.56
N LEU A 155 7.77 -15.37 7.00
CA LEU A 155 7.96 -14.62 8.24
C LEU A 155 7.71 -15.47 9.47
#